data_1ea4d72cb09f666a55c3fa87b9bda96a
#
_entry.id   1ea4d72cb09f666a55c3fa87b9bda96a
#
_cell.length_a   1.000
_cell.length_b   1.000
_cell.length_c   1.000
_cell.angle_alpha   90.00
_cell.angle_beta   90.00
_cell.angle_gamma   90.00
#
_symmetry.space_group_name_H-M   'P 1'
#
loop_
_entity.id
_entity.type
_entity.pdbx_description
1 polymer ?
#
loop_
_entity_poly.entity_id
_entity_poly.type
_entity_poly.pdbx_seq_one_letter_code
_entity_poly.pdbx_strand_id
1 'polypeptide(L)'
;MDQAADTIWIAEQAKGIGFDLCGVVRAEKFPELENTKDWLKRGYAGEMNYLFDPRREDPRGAMPGVQSVIVCLLNYNTDHPLSLDAKPRGQEHDPRGWISRYAWGDDYHDVLKERLQALVVLLRERFPEPFEARAYVDTGPVQERVVAKYAGLGWLGKNTLLLNQALGSYFFLGVILTTLDLEPALGEGETPPPDLCGSCRRCLEACPTQAFVEPYVMDARKCISYLTIELRGSIPKELREPMGNHVFGCDICQDVCPWNRRAPASPLVEFQPRALPRHREKASEAASQAEEDSLFIPGLDWLLTLSQEDFRRVFRGSPLKRAKWRGLVRNACIAAGNSGIRPGGTSYARILVSLQKLAACDDATVAESAQWALSRIQ
;
A
#
# COMPACT_ATOMS: atom_id res chain seq x y z
N MET A 1 38.72 -0.75 -9.27
CA MET A 1 37.51 -0.06 -9.80
C MET A 1 37.17 1.05 -8.82
N ASP A 2 36.69 2.17 -9.30
CA ASP A 2 36.26 3.28 -8.44
C ASP A 2 34.84 2.95 -7.94
N GLN A 3 34.72 2.49 -6.69
CA GLN A 3 33.46 2.04 -6.09
C GLN A 3 32.41 3.18 -6.04
N ALA A 4 32.87 4.42 -5.86
CA ALA A 4 31.97 5.58 -5.87
C ALA A 4 31.38 5.82 -7.28
N ALA A 5 32.21 5.67 -8.32
CA ALA A 5 31.74 5.76 -9.72
C ALA A 5 30.73 4.63 -10.04
N ASP A 6 30.89 3.43 -9.46
CA ASP A 6 29.97 2.32 -9.66
C ASP A 6 28.60 2.59 -9.00
N THR A 7 28.56 3.16 -7.80
CA THR A 7 27.30 3.55 -7.12
C THR A 7 26.55 4.64 -7.91
N ILE A 8 27.25 5.65 -8.42
CA ILE A 8 26.66 6.68 -9.29
C ILE A 8 26.09 6.05 -10.55
N TRP A 9 26.87 5.19 -11.22
CA TRP A 9 26.42 4.47 -12.40
C TRP A 9 25.16 3.64 -12.15
N ILE A 10 25.09 2.91 -11.02
CA ILE A 10 23.91 2.14 -10.62
C ILE A 10 22.68 3.05 -10.52
N ALA A 11 22.81 4.20 -9.88
CA ALA A 11 21.71 5.16 -9.73
C ALA A 11 21.24 5.72 -11.11
N GLU A 12 22.18 5.98 -12.01
CA GLU A 12 21.87 6.42 -13.39
C GLU A 12 21.13 5.31 -14.17
N GLN A 13 21.59 4.05 -14.08
CA GLN A 13 20.92 2.94 -14.75
C GLN A 13 19.52 2.71 -14.18
N ALA A 14 19.34 2.75 -12.86
CA ALA A 14 18.03 2.65 -12.23
C ALA A 14 17.08 3.74 -12.74
N LYS A 15 17.57 4.98 -12.86
CA LYS A 15 16.81 6.08 -13.46
C LYS A 15 16.47 5.82 -14.93
N GLY A 16 17.40 5.29 -15.70
CA GLY A 16 17.18 4.90 -17.11
C GLY A 16 16.12 3.82 -17.28
N ILE A 17 15.97 2.91 -16.30
CA ILE A 17 14.93 1.87 -16.24
C ILE A 17 13.57 2.46 -15.82
N GLY A 18 13.54 3.68 -15.26
CA GLY A 18 12.33 4.39 -14.88
C GLY A 18 12.06 4.43 -13.37
N PHE A 19 13.04 4.12 -12.52
CA PHE A 19 12.95 4.45 -11.09
C PHE A 19 13.17 5.95 -10.87
N ASP A 20 12.48 6.50 -9.88
CA ASP A 20 12.62 7.93 -9.53
C ASP A 20 13.89 8.21 -8.74
N LEU A 21 14.24 7.31 -7.82
CA LEU A 21 15.46 7.41 -7.00
C LEU A 21 16.07 6.02 -6.79
N CYS A 22 17.39 6.01 -6.62
CA CYS A 22 18.15 4.83 -6.24
C CYS A 22 19.28 5.21 -5.30
N GLY A 23 19.55 4.36 -4.31
CA GLY A 23 20.69 4.51 -3.40
C GLY A 23 21.24 3.15 -3.00
N VAL A 24 22.45 3.14 -2.47
CA VAL A 24 23.16 1.94 -2.02
C VAL A 24 23.48 2.09 -0.55
N VAL A 25 23.36 1.00 0.21
CA VAL A 25 23.75 0.95 1.61
C VAL A 25 24.47 -0.38 1.90
N ARG A 26 25.38 -0.40 2.85
CA ARG A 26 26.01 -1.64 3.33
C ARG A 26 24.97 -2.53 4.00
N ALA A 27 25.08 -3.83 3.80
CA ALA A 27 24.24 -4.82 4.48
C ALA A 27 24.71 -4.97 5.92
N GLU A 28 24.09 -4.23 6.82
CA GLU A 28 24.38 -4.24 8.25
C GLU A 28 23.11 -4.19 9.10
N LYS A 29 23.26 -4.40 10.39
CA LYS A 29 22.16 -4.30 11.34
C LYS A 29 21.92 -2.84 11.72
N PHE A 30 20.73 -2.35 11.41
CA PHE A 30 20.33 -0.97 11.71
C PHE A 30 19.63 -0.85 13.06
N PRO A 31 19.77 0.26 13.79
CA PRO A 31 19.17 0.44 15.12
C PRO A 31 17.64 0.27 15.15
N GLU A 32 16.94 0.71 14.11
CA GLU A 32 15.48 0.62 14.01
C GLU A 32 14.97 -0.82 14.00
N LEU A 33 15.80 -1.78 13.59
CA LEU A 33 15.43 -3.20 13.55
C LEU A 33 15.23 -3.78 14.96
N GLU A 34 15.91 -3.24 15.96
CA GLU A 34 15.71 -3.64 17.37
C GLU A 34 14.32 -3.26 17.88
N ASN A 35 13.79 -2.12 17.47
CA ASN A 35 12.46 -1.65 17.87
C ASN A 35 11.35 -2.60 17.38
N THR A 36 11.59 -3.34 16.30
CA THR A 36 10.62 -4.30 15.75
C THR A 36 10.33 -5.43 16.74
N LYS A 37 11.33 -5.89 17.51
CA LYS A 37 11.14 -6.96 18.51
C LYS A 37 10.15 -6.57 19.59
N ASP A 38 10.27 -5.36 20.12
CA ASP A 38 9.36 -4.88 21.16
C ASP A 38 7.96 -4.62 20.62
N TRP A 39 7.87 -4.12 19.39
CA TRP A 39 6.61 -3.95 18.68
C TRP A 39 5.88 -5.30 18.48
N LEU A 40 6.61 -6.35 18.08
CA LEU A 40 6.08 -7.72 17.96
C LEU A 40 5.63 -8.29 19.31
N LYS A 41 6.43 -8.11 20.39
CA LYS A 41 6.08 -8.54 21.76
C LYS A 41 4.80 -7.89 22.26
N ARG A 42 4.53 -6.62 21.89
CA ARG A 42 3.28 -5.91 22.23
C ARG A 42 2.07 -6.45 21.44
N GLY A 43 2.26 -7.40 20.52
CA GLY A 43 1.21 -7.98 19.69
C GLY A 43 0.64 -7.02 18.64
N TYR A 44 1.34 -5.93 18.32
CA TYR A 44 0.88 -4.91 17.38
C TYR A 44 0.85 -5.38 15.92
N ALA A 45 1.49 -6.52 15.62
CA ALA A 45 1.46 -7.14 14.29
C ALA A 45 0.12 -7.79 13.93
N GLY A 46 -0.75 -8.08 14.93
CA GLY A 46 -1.97 -8.83 14.68
C GLY A 46 -1.68 -10.21 14.06
N GLU A 47 -2.37 -10.54 12.96
CA GLU A 47 -2.24 -11.84 12.25
C GLU A 47 -1.06 -11.88 11.25
N MET A 48 -0.21 -10.85 11.18
CA MET A 48 0.92 -10.79 10.25
C MET A 48 2.11 -11.63 10.73
N ASN A 49 1.92 -12.96 10.82
CA ASN A 49 2.92 -13.89 11.35
C ASN A 49 4.25 -13.89 10.57
N TYR A 50 4.25 -13.51 9.31
CA TYR A 50 5.46 -13.37 8.48
C TYR A 50 6.44 -12.31 8.99
N LEU A 51 6.01 -11.39 9.87
CA LEU A 51 6.88 -10.40 10.49
C LEU A 51 7.78 -10.99 11.60
N PHE A 52 7.47 -12.19 12.09
CA PHE A 52 8.29 -12.92 13.07
C PHE A 52 9.48 -13.65 12.44
N ASP A 53 9.69 -13.56 11.12
CA ASP A 53 10.84 -14.16 10.45
C ASP A 53 12.15 -13.51 10.95
N PRO A 54 13.06 -14.26 11.60
CA PRO A 54 14.28 -13.72 12.20
C PRO A 54 15.24 -13.10 11.17
N ARG A 55 15.11 -13.47 9.88
CA ARG A 55 15.91 -12.86 8.81
C ARG A 55 15.61 -11.36 8.63
N ARG A 56 14.46 -10.88 9.13
CA ARG A 56 14.09 -9.45 9.10
C ARG A 56 14.87 -8.60 10.10
N GLU A 57 15.58 -9.22 11.03
CA GLU A 57 16.38 -8.52 12.04
C GLU A 57 17.71 -8.00 11.50
N ASP A 58 18.19 -8.58 10.39
CA ASP A 58 19.46 -8.23 9.79
C ASP A 58 19.41 -8.60 8.29
N PRO A 59 19.67 -7.66 7.36
CA PRO A 59 19.70 -7.96 5.93
C PRO A 59 20.65 -9.11 5.57
N ARG A 60 21.73 -9.33 6.36
CA ARG A 60 22.70 -10.41 6.17
C ARG A 60 22.07 -11.79 6.39
N GLY A 61 21.00 -11.89 7.16
CA GLY A 61 20.23 -13.13 7.32
C GLY A 61 19.38 -13.51 6.11
N ALA A 62 19.10 -12.56 5.21
CA ALA A 62 18.27 -12.80 4.03
C ALA A 62 19.02 -13.44 2.87
N MET A 63 20.33 -13.22 2.77
CA MET A 63 21.19 -13.79 1.73
C MET A 63 22.61 -14.00 2.26
N PRO A 64 23.17 -15.23 2.20
CA PRO A 64 24.56 -15.49 2.59
C PRO A 64 25.54 -14.63 1.76
N GLY A 65 26.53 -14.04 2.42
CA GLY A 65 27.57 -13.27 1.76
C GLY A 65 27.14 -11.91 1.23
N VAL A 66 25.92 -11.45 1.53
CA VAL A 66 25.46 -10.11 1.14
C VAL A 66 26.37 -9.04 1.73
N GLN A 67 26.78 -8.07 0.91
CA GLN A 67 27.61 -6.95 1.31
C GLN A 67 26.90 -5.62 1.14
N SER A 68 26.06 -5.50 0.09
CA SER A 68 25.35 -4.27 -0.20
C SER A 68 23.87 -4.50 -0.49
N VAL A 69 23.08 -3.46 -0.23
CA VAL A 69 21.66 -3.40 -0.58
C VAL A 69 21.47 -2.19 -1.50
N ILE A 70 21.01 -2.46 -2.72
CA ILE A 70 20.58 -1.40 -3.66
C ILE A 70 19.09 -1.20 -3.42
N VAL A 71 18.66 0.05 -3.22
CA VAL A 71 17.27 0.41 -2.93
C VAL A 71 16.77 1.36 -4.01
N CYS A 72 15.63 1.02 -4.60
CA CYS A 72 14.99 1.82 -5.65
C CYS A 72 13.61 2.28 -5.20
N LEU A 73 13.26 3.54 -5.50
CA LEU A 73 11.94 4.13 -5.29
C LEU A 73 11.23 4.30 -6.62
N LEU A 74 9.93 4.00 -6.64
CA LEU A 74 9.06 4.19 -7.81
C LEU A 74 7.79 4.90 -7.39
N ASN A 75 7.57 6.12 -7.90
CA ASN A 75 6.42 6.97 -7.59
C ASN A 75 5.12 6.38 -8.18
N TYR A 76 4.07 6.25 -7.35
CA TYR A 76 2.73 5.84 -7.78
C TYR A 76 1.66 6.91 -7.58
N ASN A 77 2.06 8.13 -7.21
CA ASN A 77 1.10 9.21 -7.05
C ASN A 77 0.37 9.51 -8.36
N THR A 78 -0.87 9.97 -8.29
CA THR A 78 -1.69 10.35 -9.44
C THR A 78 -2.37 11.68 -9.18
N ASP A 79 -2.92 12.33 -10.21
CA ASP A 79 -3.66 13.59 -10.11
C ASP A 79 -5.09 13.42 -9.58
N HIS A 80 -5.52 12.19 -9.28
CA HIS A 80 -6.84 11.96 -8.70
C HIS A 80 -6.95 12.55 -7.29
N PRO A 81 -8.17 12.94 -6.86
CA PRO A 81 -8.43 13.49 -5.53
C PRO A 81 -7.91 12.61 -4.39
N LEU A 82 -7.58 13.23 -3.26
CA LEU A 82 -7.21 12.53 -2.03
C LEU A 82 -8.45 11.88 -1.39
N SER A 83 -8.24 10.90 -0.51
CA SER A 83 -9.33 10.16 0.13
C SER A 83 -10.27 11.07 0.93
N LEU A 84 -9.74 12.14 1.49
CA LEU A 84 -10.49 13.12 2.26
C LEU A 84 -11.29 14.10 1.39
N ASP A 85 -10.86 14.32 0.14
CA ASP A 85 -11.49 15.24 -0.82
C ASP A 85 -12.43 14.52 -1.78
N ALA A 86 -12.22 13.24 -1.99
CA ALA A 86 -13.03 12.38 -2.85
C ALA A 86 -14.38 12.05 -2.20
N LYS A 87 -15.20 13.07 -1.97
CA LYS A 87 -16.60 12.90 -1.57
C LYS A 87 -17.44 12.79 -2.83
N PRO A 88 -17.90 11.60 -3.21
CA PRO A 88 -18.83 11.45 -4.32
C PRO A 88 -20.06 12.31 -4.04
N ARG A 89 -20.46 13.15 -5.00
CA ARG A 89 -21.73 13.88 -4.91
C ARG A 89 -22.86 12.85 -4.82
N GLY A 90 -23.71 12.94 -3.79
CA GLY A 90 -24.85 12.05 -3.64
C GLY A 90 -24.52 10.66 -3.05
N GLN A 91 -23.55 10.54 -2.15
CA GLN A 91 -23.23 9.26 -1.45
C GLN A 91 -24.47 8.58 -0.85
N GLU A 92 -25.46 9.35 -0.42
CA GLU A 92 -26.74 8.85 0.06
C GLU A 92 -27.62 8.20 -1.03
N HIS A 93 -27.29 8.41 -2.31
CA HIS A 93 -27.98 7.83 -3.46
C HIS A 93 -27.16 6.79 -4.20
N ASP A 94 -25.83 6.98 -4.27
CA ASP A 94 -24.89 6.10 -4.96
C ASP A 94 -23.58 5.95 -4.14
N PRO A 95 -23.59 5.14 -3.07
CA PRO A 95 -22.45 5.04 -2.17
C PRO A 95 -21.27 4.34 -2.83
N ARG A 96 -20.07 4.91 -2.60
CA ARG A 96 -18.82 4.49 -3.19
C ARG A 96 -17.84 4.01 -2.13
N GLY A 97 -17.02 3.01 -2.48
CA GLY A 97 -15.94 2.49 -1.64
C GLY A 97 -14.61 3.17 -1.95
N TRP A 98 -13.78 3.39 -0.93
CA TRP A 98 -12.41 3.84 -1.11
C TRP A 98 -11.45 2.65 -1.21
N ILE A 99 -10.67 2.63 -2.28
CA ILE A 99 -9.48 1.78 -2.44
C ILE A 99 -8.25 2.67 -2.32
N SER A 100 -7.27 2.26 -1.51
CA SER A 100 -6.01 2.99 -1.37
C SER A 100 -5.31 3.18 -2.72
N ARG A 101 -4.77 4.36 -2.96
CA ARG A 101 -4.15 4.82 -4.20
C ARG A 101 -3.17 3.81 -4.80
N TYR A 102 -2.35 3.19 -3.97
CA TYR A 102 -1.34 2.24 -4.42
C TYR A 102 -1.90 0.99 -5.11
N ALA A 103 -3.19 0.72 -4.95
CA ALA A 103 -3.85 -0.50 -5.43
C ALA A 103 -4.80 -0.26 -6.62
N TRP A 104 -4.82 0.94 -7.20
CA TRP A 104 -5.71 1.25 -8.32
C TRP A 104 -5.29 0.60 -9.64
N GLY A 105 -3.98 0.49 -9.85
CA GLY A 105 -3.38 -0.01 -11.09
C GLY A 105 -2.95 -1.47 -11.05
N ASP A 106 -1.89 -1.73 -11.76
CA ASP A 106 -1.24 -3.04 -11.84
C ASP A 106 -0.56 -3.42 -10.52
N ASP A 107 -0.32 -4.72 -10.35
CA ASP A 107 0.35 -5.22 -9.15
C ASP A 107 1.79 -4.70 -9.11
N TYR A 108 2.06 -3.80 -8.17
CA TYR A 108 3.37 -3.18 -8.03
C TYR A 108 4.49 -4.20 -7.79
N HIS A 109 4.18 -5.36 -7.25
CA HIS A 109 5.18 -6.44 -7.10
C HIS A 109 5.72 -6.89 -8.47
N ASP A 110 4.84 -7.04 -9.45
CA ASP A 110 5.22 -7.46 -10.79
C ASP A 110 5.97 -6.32 -11.50
N VAL A 111 5.44 -5.09 -11.43
CA VAL A 111 6.00 -3.88 -12.06
C VAL A 111 7.42 -3.59 -11.57
N LEU A 112 7.63 -3.57 -10.24
CA LEU A 112 8.96 -3.30 -9.70
C LEU A 112 9.91 -4.47 -9.91
N LYS A 113 9.44 -5.71 -9.78
CA LYS A 113 10.28 -6.90 -9.97
C LYS A 113 10.87 -6.97 -11.35
N GLU A 114 10.09 -6.64 -12.39
CA GLU A 114 10.58 -6.57 -13.77
C GLU A 114 11.71 -5.55 -13.89
N ARG A 115 11.51 -4.33 -13.38
CA ARG A 115 12.52 -3.27 -13.40
C ARG A 115 13.77 -3.61 -12.59
N LEU A 116 13.61 -4.21 -11.40
CA LEU A 116 14.76 -4.66 -10.61
C LEU A 116 15.55 -5.77 -11.32
N GLN A 117 14.89 -6.67 -12.01
CA GLN A 117 15.55 -7.70 -12.81
C GLN A 117 16.32 -7.11 -13.99
N ALA A 118 15.77 -6.09 -14.65
CA ALA A 118 16.50 -5.36 -15.68
C ALA A 118 17.77 -4.70 -15.12
N LEU A 119 17.70 -4.12 -13.92
CA LEU A 119 18.89 -3.57 -13.25
C LEU A 119 19.91 -4.68 -12.93
N VAL A 120 19.49 -5.85 -12.47
CA VAL A 120 20.39 -6.99 -12.21
C VAL A 120 21.10 -7.44 -13.49
N VAL A 121 20.45 -7.41 -14.66
CA VAL A 121 21.09 -7.71 -15.94
C VAL A 121 22.22 -6.72 -16.23
N LEU A 122 21.95 -5.42 -16.08
CA LEU A 122 22.98 -4.38 -16.29
C LEU A 122 24.13 -4.50 -15.29
N LEU A 123 23.86 -4.87 -14.03
CA LEU A 123 24.91 -5.16 -13.05
C LEU A 123 25.81 -6.31 -13.51
N ARG A 124 25.25 -7.39 -14.08
CA ARG A 124 26.03 -8.54 -14.59
C ARG A 124 26.88 -8.18 -15.80
N GLU A 125 26.46 -7.23 -16.60
CA GLU A 125 27.25 -6.70 -17.73
C GLU A 125 28.39 -5.81 -17.23
N ARG A 126 28.15 -5.03 -16.18
CA ARG A 126 29.14 -4.10 -15.58
C ARG A 126 30.21 -4.81 -14.77
N PHE A 127 29.83 -5.84 -14.01
CA PHE A 127 30.68 -6.56 -13.07
C PHE A 127 30.91 -7.99 -13.58
N PRO A 128 32.04 -8.25 -14.29
CA PRO A 128 32.29 -9.55 -14.91
C PRO A 128 32.61 -10.66 -13.91
N GLU A 129 33.07 -10.31 -12.70
CA GLU A 129 33.32 -11.30 -11.65
C GLU A 129 32.01 -11.86 -11.12
N PRO A 130 31.94 -13.18 -10.81
CA PRO A 130 30.72 -13.80 -10.32
C PRO A 130 30.23 -13.16 -9.01
N PHE A 131 28.97 -12.78 -8.97
CA PHE A 131 28.29 -12.30 -7.78
C PHE A 131 26.85 -12.81 -7.70
N GLU A 132 26.28 -12.83 -6.50
CA GLU A 132 24.87 -13.10 -6.28
C GLU A 132 24.07 -11.81 -6.15
N ALA A 133 22.83 -11.83 -6.65
CA ALA A 133 21.85 -10.77 -6.48
C ALA A 133 20.44 -11.34 -6.33
N ARG A 134 19.69 -10.81 -5.35
CA ARG A 134 18.29 -11.20 -5.09
C ARG A 134 17.43 -9.96 -4.96
N ALA A 135 16.45 -9.84 -5.85
CA ALA A 135 15.50 -8.74 -5.84
C ALA A 135 14.26 -9.08 -5.00
N TYR A 136 13.83 -8.12 -4.17
CA TYR A 136 12.62 -8.21 -3.37
C TYR A 136 11.77 -6.95 -3.51
N VAL A 137 10.45 -7.15 -3.42
CA VAL A 137 9.45 -6.10 -3.35
C VAL A 137 8.45 -6.52 -2.28
N ASP A 138 8.40 -5.81 -1.15
CA ASP A 138 7.49 -6.00 -0.01
C ASP A 138 7.54 -7.40 0.65
N THR A 139 7.59 -8.47 -0.12
CA THR A 139 7.50 -9.85 0.37
C THR A 139 8.83 -10.44 0.86
N GLY A 140 9.94 -9.74 0.69
CA GLY A 140 11.26 -10.16 1.14
C GLY A 140 11.46 -10.06 2.66
N PRO A 141 12.42 -10.81 3.23
CA PRO A 141 12.76 -10.71 4.64
C PRO A 141 13.68 -9.51 4.92
N VAL A 142 13.34 -8.35 4.36
CA VAL A 142 14.08 -7.10 4.52
C VAL A 142 13.11 -6.00 4.98
N GLN A 143 13.57 -5.12 5.85
CA GLN A 143 12.81 -3.93 6.24
C GLN A 143 13.15 -2.77 5.28
N GLU A 144 12.52 -2.74 4.11
CA GLU A 144 12.84 -1.86 3.00
C GLU A 144 12.87 -0.37 3.37
N ARG A 145 11.95 0.08 4.22
CA ARG A 145 11.93 1.48 4.69
C ARG A 145 13.15 1.85 5.52
N VAL A 146 13.68 0.91 6.31
CA VAL A 146 14.89 1.12 7.12
C VAL A 146 16.11 1.20 6.21
N VAL A 147 16.32 0.22 5.33
CA VAL A 147 17.46 0.25 4.41
C VAL A 147 17.40 1.46 3.48
N ALA A 148 16.22 1.89 3.04
CA ALA A 148 16.03 3.09 2.23
C ALA A 148 16.43 4.38 2.95
N LYS A 149 16.15 4.50 4.26
CA LYS A 149 16.63 5.62 5.09
C LYS A 149 18.15 5.69 5.08
N TYR A 150 18.84 4.57 5.30
CA TYR A 150 20.29 4.49 5.33
C TYR A 150 20.95 4.56 3.94
N ALA A 151 20.18 4.31 2.88
CA ALA A 151 20.59 4.59 1.50
C ALA A 151 20.42 6.08 1.10
N GLY A 152 20.08 6.96 2.05
CA GLY A 152 19.94 8.40 1.80
C GLY A 152 18.64 8.83 1.14
N LEU A 153 17.65 7.93 0.99
CA LEU A 153 16.45 8.16 0.18
C LEU A 153 15.31 8.89 0.92
N GLY A 154 15.48 9.14 2.23
CA GLY A 154 14.49 9.86 3.02
C GLY A 154 14.58 9.54 4.51
N TRP A 155 13.56 9.91 5.27
CA TRP A 155 13.45 9.66 6.71
C TRP A 155 12.18 8.89 7.06
N LEU A 156 12.19 8.22 8.19
CA LEU A 156 11.00 7.57 8.73
C LEU A 156 10.11 8.61 9.42
N GLY A 157 8.90 8.80 8.91
CA GLY A 157 7.96 9.77 9.46
C GLY A 157 7.18 9.24 10.66
N LYS A 158 6.51 10.14 11.39
CA LYS A 158 5.66 9.79 12.55
C LYS A 158 4.52 8.83 12.21
N ASN A 159 4.14 8.75 10.94
CA ASN A 159 3.17 7.78 10.40
C ASN A 159 3.80 6.43 10.01
N THR A 160 5.06 6.19 10.40
CA THR A 160 5.83 4.97 10.11
C THR A 160 6.18 4.73 8.63
N LEU A 161 5.89 5.67 7.74
CA LEU A 161 6.26 5.59 6.33
C LEU A 161 7.62 6.26 6.07
N LEU A 162 8.27 5.85 4.99
CA LEU A 162 9.41 6.60 4.47
C LEU A 162 8.87 7.86 3.78
N LEU A 163 9.48 9.00 4.08
CA LEU A 163 9.19 10.30 3.49
C LEU A 163 10.40 10.80 2.73
N ASN A 164 10.17 11.35 1.55
CA ASN A 164 11.19 12.02 0.75
C ASN A 164 10.78 13.47 0.51
N GLN A 165 11.73 14.40 0.56
CA GLN A 165 11.44 15.83 0.44
C GLN A 165 10.83 16.22 -0.92
N ALA A 166 11.25 15.56 -2.00
CA ALA A 166 10.78 15.82 -3.36
C ALA A 166 9.56 14.99 -3.76
N LEU A 167 9.51 13.71 -3.32
CA LEU A 167 8.49 12.73 -3.75
C LEU A 167 7.36 12.52 -2.74
N GLY A 168 7.44 13.11 -1.53
CA GLY A 168 6.47 12.83 -0.48
C GLY A 168 6.60 11.40 0.05
N SER A 169 5.51 10.63 0.05
CA SER A 169 5.49 9.22 0.50
C SER A 169 4.70 8.28 -0.42
N TYR A 170 4.19 8.77 -1.56
CA TYR A 170 3.45 7.95 -2.52
C TYR A 170 4.40 7.23 -3.49
N PHE A 171 5.27 6.38 -2.96
CA PHE A 171 6.20 5.57 -3.75
C PHE A 171 6.32 4.16 -3.19
N PHE A 172 6.59 3.23 -4.07
CA PHE A 172 6.98 1.86 -3.74
C PHE A 172 8.48 1.76 -3.52
N LEU A 173 8.88 0.73 -2.79
CA LEU A 173 10.26 0.35 -2.56
C LEU A 173 10.54 -1.00 -3.20
N GLY A 174 11.70 -1.11 -3.83
CA GLY A 174 12.26 -2.36 -4.27
C GLY A 174 13.72 -2.44 -3.85
N VAL A 175 14.19 -3.62 -3.48
CA VAL A 175 15.57 -3.82 -3.03
C VAL A 175 16.25 -4.94 -3.79
N ILE A 176 17.56 -4.80 -4.02
CA ILE A 176 18.43 -5.85 -4.51
C ILE A 176 19.50 -6.08 -3.43
N LEU A 177 19.50 -7.28 -2.83
CA LEU A 177 20.60 -7.76 -2.02
C LEU A 177 21.70 -8.28 -2.94
N THR A 178 22.95 -7.88 -2.73
CA THR A 178 24.07 -8.32 -3.58
C THR A 178 25.32 -8.62 -2.78
N THR A 179 26.13 -9.57 -3.28
CA THR A 179 27.48 -9.84 -2.76
C THR A 179 28.52 -8.88 -3.31
N LEU A 180 28.15 -7.93 -4.17
CA LEU A 180 29.04 -6.84 -4.57
C LEU A 180 29.32 -5.94 -3.37
N ASP A 181 30.59 -5.60 -3.17
CA ASP A 181 31.02 -4.58 -2.21
C ASP A 181 30.98 -3.21 -2.90
N LEU A 182 29.85 -2.51 -2.71
CA LEU A 182 29.57 -1.21 -3.31
C LEU A 182 29.76 -0.09 -2.29
N GLU A 183 30.27 1.06 -2.73
CA GLU A 183 30.33 2.24 -1.87
C GLU A 183 28.91 2.70 -1.52
N PRO A 184 28.61 2.95 -0.23
CA PRO A 184 27.32 3.51 0.17
C PRO A 184 27.05 4.87 -0.48
N ALA A 185 25.77 5.15 -0.77
CA ALA A 185 25.34 6.46 -1.29
C ALA A 185 25.61 7.61 -0.30
N LEU A 186 25.62 7.30 1.01
CA LEU A 186 26.07 8.19 2.06
C LEU A 186 27.54 7.89 2.34
N GLY A 187 28.41 8.89 2.19
CA GLY A 187 29.84 8.79 2.45
C GLY A 187 30.17 8.54 3.92
N GLU A 188 31.43 8.22 4.20
CA GLU A 188 31.90 8.01 5.57
C GLU A 188 31.68 9.27 6.43
N GLY A 189 30.99 9.10 7.57
CA GLY A 189 30.60 10.20 8.47
C GLY A 189 29.33 10.96 8.07
N GLU A 190 28.76 10.69 6.92
CA GLU A 190 27.45 11.24 6.55
C GLU A 190 26.32 10.51 7.30
N THR A 191 25.29 11.26 7.66
CA THR A 191 24.12 10.73 8.36
C THR A 191 22.92 10.66 7.42
N PRO A 192 21.99 9.69 7.63
CA PRO A 192 20.73 9.67 6.91
C PRO A 192 19.99 11.02 7.00
N PRO A 193 19.14 11.33 6.01
CA PRO A 193 18.33 12.55 6.02
C PRO A 193 17.64 12.75 7.37
N PRO A 194 17.70 13.97 7.96
CA PRO A 194 17.11 14.24 9.26
C PRO A 194 15.61 14.08 9.24
N ASP A 195 15.01 13.82 10.40
CA ASP A 195 13.56 13.83 10.54
C ASP A 195 13.01 15.25 10.40
N LEU A 196 12.27 15.48 9.32
CA LEU A 196 11.61 16.75 9.01
C LEU A 196 10.15 16.80 9.45
N CYS A 197 9.66 15.86 10.24
CA CYS A 197 8.32 15.91 10.84
C CYS A 197 8.18 17.02 11.90
N GLY A 198 9.26 17.37 12.61
CA GLY A 198 9.29 18.43 13.62
C GLY A 198 8.14 18.32 14.63
N SER A 199 7.41 19.41 14.89
CA SER A 199 6.24 19.44 15.78
C SER A 199 4.94 18.94 15.15
N CYS A 200 4.90 18.64 13.86
CA CYS A 200 3.69 18.22 13.15
C CYS A 200 3.12 16.91 13.71
N ARG A 201 1.79 16.86 13.91
CA ARG A 201 1.03 15.70 14.40
C ARG A 201 -0.16 15.32 13.52
N ARG A 202 -0.30 15.91 12.33
CA ARG A 202 -1.50 15.77 11.48
C ARG A 202 -1.88 14.33 11.19
N CYS A 203 -0.90 13.46 10.87
CA CYS A 203 -1.15 12.05 10.58
C CYS A 203 -1.65 11.27 11.80
N LEU A 204 -1.20 11.63 13.01
CA LEU A 204 -1.62 10.99 14.25
C LEU A 204 -3.06 11.38 14.60
N GLU A 205 -3.39 12.68 14.45
CA GLU A 205 -4.69 13.25 14.79
C GLU A 205 -5.77 12.89 13.77
N ALA A 206 -5.40 12.74 12.49
CA ALA A 206 -6.34 12.39 11.43
C ALA A 206 -6.72 10.90 11.40
N CYS A 207 -6.01 10.02 12.11
CA CYS A 207 -6.29 8.60 12.09
C CYS A 207 -7.63 8.29 12.81
N PRO A 208 -8.69 7.89 12.10
CA PRO A 208 -10.03 7.77 12.70
C PRO A 208 -10.12 6.59 13.68
N THR A 209 -9.26 5.59 13.53
CA THR A 209 -9.19 4.41 14.40
C THR A 209 -8.13 4.54 15.49
N GLN A 210 -7.45 5.69 15.58
CA GLN A 210 -6.38 5.94 16.57
C GLN A 210 -5.34 4.81 16.58
N ALA A 211 -4.89 4.41 15.38
CA ALA A 211 -3.91 3.34 15.24
C ALA A 211 -2.51 3.72 15.75
N PHE A 212 -2.17 5.01 15.77
CA PHE A 212 -0.88 5.47 16.28
C PHE A 212 -0.92 5.59 17.82
N VAL A 213 -0.15 4.73 18.48
CA VAL A 213 -0.02 4.72 19.96
C VAL A 213 0.80 5.93 20.41
N GLU A 214 1.84 6.22 19.66
CA GLU A 214 2.74 7.36 19.81
C GLU A 214 3.38 7.67 18.46
N PRO A 215 4.09 8.80 18.29
CA PRO A 215 4.86 9.06 17.08
C PRO A 215 5.79 7.89 16.74
N TYR A 216 5.82 7.47 15.49
CA TYR A 216 6.63 6.35 14.96
C TYR A 216 6.19 4.95 15.42
N VAL A 217 5.16 4.81 16.25
CA VAL A 217 4.65 3.52 16.73
C VAL A 217 3.17 3.36 16.40
N MET A 218 2.86 2.36 15.59
CA MET A 218 1.50 2.04 15.16
C MET A 218 1.08 0.66 15.68
N ASP A 219 -0.11 0.56 16.27
CA ASP A 219 -0.79 -0.71 16.49
C ASP A 219 -1.51 -1.11 15.19
N ALA A 220 -0.95 -2.05 14.43
CA ALA A 220 -1.52 -2.46 13.16
C ALA A 220 -2.95 -3.01 13.31
N ARG A 221 -3.32 -3.62 14.44
CA ARG A 221 -4.66 -4.17 14.68
C ARG A 221 -5.78 -3.13 14.60
N LYS A 222 -5.43 -1.85 14.76
CA LYS A 222 -6.34 -0.70 14.63
C LYS A 222 -6.23 -0.03 13.25
N CYS A 223 -5.16 -0.26 12.49
CA CYS A 223 -4.96 0.38 11.20
C CYS A 223 -5.97 -0.12 10.17
N ILE A 224 -6.66 0.79 9.48
CA ILE A 224 -7.63 0.45 8.42
C ILE A 224 -6.98 -0.39 7.33
N SER A 225 -5.72 -0.12 6.97
CA SER A 225 -5.01 -0.95 5.98
C SER A 225 -4.88 -2.40 6.44
N TYR A 226 -4.49 -2.64 7.70
CA TYR A 226 -4.46 -3.99 8.25
C TYR A 226 -5.85 -4.63 8.29
N LEU A 227 -6.85 -3.91 8.80
CA LEU A 227 -8.23 -4.42 8.92
C LEU A 227 -8.82 -4.84 7.58
N THR A 228 -8.51 -4.10 6.52
CA THR A 228 -9.07 -4.33 5.20
C THR A 228 -8.27 -5.30 4.33
N ILE A 229 -6.97 -5.49 4.60
CA ILE A 229 -6.06 -6.27 3.76
C ILE A 229 -5.64 -7.58 4.43
N GLU A 230 -5.19 -7.52 5.70
CA GLU A 230 -4.51 -8.63 6.38
C GLU A 230 -5.42 -9.43 7.30
N LEU A 231 -6.32 -8.78 8.03
CA LEU A 231 -7.24 -9.43 8.97
C LEU A 231 -8.16 -10.41 8.23
N ARG A 232 -8.16 -11.68 8.65
CA ARG A 232 -8.97 -12.74 8.00
C ARG A 232 -10.33 -12.95 8.64
N GLY A 233 -10.48 -12.62 9.92
CA GLY A 233 -11.72 -12.72 10.68
C GLY A 233 -12.63 -11.50 10.57
N SER A 234 -13.59 -11.42 11.47
CA SER A 234 -14.49 -10.27 11.60
C SER A 234 -13.77 -9.05 12.12
N ILE A 235 -14.09 -7.88 11.59
CA ILE A 235 -13.58 -6.59 12.09
C ILE A 235 -14.29 -6.26 13.41
N PRO A 236 -13.56 -5.87 14.47
CA PRO A 236 -14.15 -5.44 15.75
C PRO A 236 -15.22 -4.37 15.54
N LYS A 237 -16.35 -4.50 16.24
CA LYS A 237 -17.53 -3.63 16.03
C LYS A 237 -17.22 -2.15 16.24
N GLU A 238 -16.40 -1.85 17.23
CA GLU A 238 -15.95 -0.50 17.58
C GLU A 238 -15.08 0.17 16.51
N LEU A 239 -14.46 -0.61 15.62
CA LEU A 239 -13.63 -0.11 14.52
C LEU A 239 -14.41 0.07 13.20
N ARG A 240 -15.63 -0.50 13.07
CA ARG A 240 -16.38 -0.48 11.80
C ARG A 240 -16.82 0.92 11.38
N GLU A 241 -17.36 1.67 12.31
CA GLU A 241 -17.82 3.04 12.02
C GLU A 241 -16.65 3.98 11.69
N PRO A 242 -15.53 4.00 12.47
CA PRO A 242 -14.35 4.78 12.12
C PRO A 242 -13.70 4.43 10.76
N MET A 243 -13.92 3.23 10.23
CA MET A 243 -13.42 2.86 8.90
C MET A 243 -14.05 3.65 7.76
N GLY A 244 -15.23 4.25 7.98
CA GLY A 244 -15.94 4.97 6.92
C GLY A 244 -16.24 4.07 5.71
N ASN A 245 -15.90 4.55 4.52
CA ASN A 245 -16.11 3.87 3.24
C ASN A 245 -14.90 3.09 2.72
N HIS A 246 -13.86 2.87 3.53
CA HIS A 246 -12.65 2.16 3.11
C HIS A 246 -12.93 0.67 2.88
N VAL A 247 -12.69 0.21 1.67
CA VAL A 247 -12.86 -1.20 1.27
C VAL A 247 -11.54 -1.94 1.10
N PHE A 248 -10.44 -1.19 0.83
CA PHE A 248 -9.10 -1.77 0.70
C PHE A 248 -8.03 -0.72 0.96
N GLY A 249 -7.22 -0.89 2.00
CA GLY A 249 -6.17 0.07 2.36
C GLY A 249 -6.71 1.38 2.94
N CYS A 250 -5.81 2.32 3.16
CA CYS A 250 -6.13 3.63 3.72
C CYS A 250 -5.00 4.61 3.42
N ASP A 251 -5.33 5.81 2.93
CA ASP A 251 -4.34 6.84 2.60
C ASP A 251 -4.38 8.04 3.57
N ILE A 252 -5.28 8.06 4.56
CA ILE A 252 -5.57 9.26 5.39
C ILE A 252 -4.29 9.87 5.99
N CYS A 253 -3.39 9.05 6.56
CA CYS A 253 -2.15 9.56 7.16
C CYS A 253 -1.14 10.09 6.13
N GLN A 254 -1.23 9.66 4.86
CA GLN A 254 -0.47 10.18 3.73
C GLN A 254 -1.13 11.47 3.19
N ASP A 255 -2.45 11.47 3.02
CA ASP A 255 -3.22 12.59 2.47
C ASP A 255 -3.06 13.87 3.30
N VAL A 256 -3.05 13.77 4.63
CA VAL A 256 -2.87 14.92 5.52
C VAL A 256 -1.42 15.38 5.67
N CYS A 257 -0.46 14.59 5.16
CA CYS A 257 0.96 14.89 5.31
C CYS A 257 1.36 16.10 4.48
N PRO A 258 1.97 17.15 5.08
CA PRO A 258 2.39 18.33 4.34
C PRO A 258 3.37 18.03 3.21
N TRP A 259 4.19 16.98 3.34
CA TRP A 259 5.17 16.57 2.35
C TRP A 259 4.53 15.99 1.07
N ASN A 260 3.28 15.51 1.16
CA ASN A 260 2.54 15.00 0.00
C ASN A 260 1.81 16.09 -0.81
N ARG A 261 1.70 17.33 -0.29
CA ARG A 261 0.97 18.41 -0.98
C ARG A 261 1.57 18.81 -2.33
N ARG A 262 2.86 18.59 -2.51
CA ARG A 262 3.62 18.93 -3.72
C ARG A 262 4.29 17.71 -4.33
N ALA A 263 3.94 16.51 -3.87
CA ALA A 263 4.44 15.29 -4.45
C ALA A 263 4.01 15.20 -5.92
N PRO A 264 4.95 15.00 -6.85
CA PRO A 264 4.63 14.95 -8.28
C PRO A 264 3.75 13.74 -8.59
N ALA A 265 2.87 13.89 -9.58
CA ALA A 265 2.16 12.74 -10.13
C ALA A 265 3.11 11.89 -10.96
N SER A 266 2.92 10.57 -10.91
CA SER A 266 3.65 9.62 -11.73
C SER A 266 3.08 9.61 -13.16
N PRO A 267 3.95 9.58 -14.19
CA PRO A 267 3.50 9.41 -15.57
C PRO A 267 3.15 7.94 -15.91
N LEU A 268 3.35 7.01 -14.97
CA LEU A 268 3.21 5.58 -15.24
C LEU A 268 1.75 5.17 -15.33
N VAL A 269 1.38 4.65 -16.50
CA VAL A 269 0.02 4.17 -16.78
C VAL A 269 -0.34 2.93 -15.97
N GLU A 270 0.67 2.15 -15.56
CA GLU A 270 0.52 0.95 -14.72
C GLU A 270 -0.10 1.26 -13.36
N PHE A 271 0.02 2.49 -12.86
CA PHE A 271 -0.53 2.89 -11.56
C PHE A 271 -1.81 3.73 -11.65
N GLN A 272 -2.28 4.02 -12.87
CA GLN A 272 -3.57 4.67 -13.06
C GLN A 272 -4.74 3.73 -12.70
N PRO A 273 -5.89 4.26 -12.27
CA PRO A 273 -7.04 3.43 -11.91
C PRO A 273 -7.50 2.54 -13.05
N ARG A 274 -7.51 1.23 -12.84
CA ARG A 274 -8.04 0.28 -13.80
C ARG A 274 -9.53 0.49 -13.99
N ALA A 275 -9.98 0.49 -15.26
CA ALA A 275 -11.39 0.47 -15.59
C ALA A 275 -12.06 -0.82 -15.09
N LEU A 276 -13.29 -0.70 -14.59
CA LEU A 276 -14.10 -1.84 -14.18
C LEU A 276 -14.85 -2.43 -15.39
N PRO A 277 -15.16 -3.75 -15.37
CA PRO A 277 -16.03 -4.35 -16.37
C PRO A 277 -17.41 -3.69 -16.32
N ARG A 278 -17.83 -3.07 -17.40
CA ARG A 278 -19.18 -2.49 -17.50
C ARG A 278 -20.24 -3.58 -17.38
N HIS A 279 -21.25 -3.37 -16.56
CA HIS A 279 -22.49 -4.12 -16.70
C HIS A 279 -23.10 -3.77 -18.05
N ARG A 280 -23.29 -4.77 -18.93
CA ARG A 280 -23.67 -4.62 -20.35
C ARG A 280 -25.02 -3.94 -20.63
N GLU A 281 -25.74 -3.48 -19.62
CA GLU A 281 -27.11 -3.01 -19.79
C GLU A 281 -27.30 -1.51 -20.10
N LYS A 282 -26.23 -0.68 -20.06
CA LYS A 282 -26.34 0.77 -20.42
C LYS A 282 -25.13 1.25 -21.20
N ALA A 283 -25.14 1.02 -22.49
CA ALA A 283 -24.07 1.47 -23.43
C ALA A 283 -24.42 2.78 -24.16
N SER A 284 -25.10 3.77 -23.56
CA SER A 284 -25.55 4.94 -24.29
C SER A 284 -25.21 6.31 -23.71
N GLU A 285 -24.51 6.44 -22.60
CA GLU A 285 -24.10 7.77 -22.12
C GLU A 285 -22.60 7.79 -21.76
N ALA A 286 -21.95 8.61 -22.52
CA ALA A 286 -20.57 8.74 -22.86
C ALA A 286 -19.51 9.04 -21.76
N ALA A 287 -18.43 9.51 -22.20
CA ALA A 287 -17.11 9.86 -21.71
C ALA A 287 -16.95 10.43 -20.27
N SER A 288 -17.94 11.07 -19.64
CA SER A 288 -17.87 11.58 -18.26
C SER A 288 -18.09 10.52 -17.17
N GLN A 289 -18.61 9.33 -17.55
CA GLN A 289 -18.83 8.20 -16.63
C GLN A 289 -17.64 7.23 -16.57
N ALA A 290 -16.61 7.40 -17.39
CA ALA A 290 -15.47 6.49 -17.45
C ALA A 290 -14.61 6.53 -16.16
N GLU A 291 -14.53 7.67 -15.47
CA GLU A 291 -13.85 7.76 -14.17
C GLU A 291 -14.67 7.13 -13.04
N GLU A 292 -16.00 7.15 -13.13
CA GLU A 292 -16.88 6.56 -12.13
C GLU A 292 -16.87 5.03 -12.14
N ASP A 293 -16.47 4.41 -13.26
CA ASP A 293 -16.39 2.96 -13.42
C ASP A 293 -14.93 2.45 -13.35
N SER A 294 -14.18 2.91 -12.38
CA SER A 294 -12.78 2.53 -12.17
C SER A 294 -12.51 2.11 -10.72
N LEU A 295 -11.30 1.61 -10.45
CA LEU A 295 -10.85 1.27 -9.09
C LEU A 295 -10.57 2.51 -8.22
N PHE A 296 -10.70 3.72 -8.73
CA PHE A 296 -10.53 4.94 -7.94
C PHE A 296 -11.58 5.01 -6.81
N ILE A 297 -12.85 4.97 -7.13
CA ILE A 297 -13.98 4.99 -6.17
C ILE A 297 -15.12 4.08 -6.65
N PRO A 298 -14.97 2.75 -6.63
CA PRO A 298 -15.97 1.84 -7.16
C PRO A 298 -17.29 1.89 -6.41
N GLY A 299 -18.41 1.64 -7.11
CA GLY A 299 -19.73 1.54 -6.51
C GLY A 299 -19.81 0.40 -5.49
N LEU A 300 -20.42 0.67 -4.32
CA LEU A 300 -20.60 -0.38 -3.31
C LEU A 300 -21.61 -1.44 -3.76
N ASP A 301 -22.61 -1.08 -4.55
CA ASP A 301 -23.56 -2.01 -5.14
C ASP A 301 -22.85 -3.05 -6.03
N TRP A 302 -21.86 -2.62 -6.82
CA TRP A 302 -21.05 -3.53 -7.62
C TRP A 302 -20.17 -4.42 -6.76
N LEU A 303 -19.47 -3.87 -5.77
CA LEU A 303 -18.58 -4.63 -4.87
C LEU A 303 -19.34 -5.72 -4.11
N LEU A 304 -20.58 -5.46 -3.68
CA LEU A 304 -21.43 -6.40 -2.96
C LEU A 304 -21.98 -7.53 -3.85
N THR A 305 -21.96 -7.38 -5.18
CA THR A 305 -22.42 -8.40 -6.12
C THR A 305 -21.31 -9.32 -6.63
N LEU A 306 -20.05 -9.04 -6.29
CA LEU A 306 -18.90 -9.82 -6.76
C LEU A 306 -19.00 -11.28 -6.30
N SER A 307 -19.02 -12.20 -7.27
CA SER A 307 -18.77 -13.62 -7.01
C SER A 307 -17.28 -13.89 -6.79
N GLN A 308 -16.94 -15.06 -6.24
CA GLN A 308 -15.53 -15.48 -6.13
C GLN A 308 -14.85 -15.60 -7.49
N GLU A 309 -15.58 -15.96 -8.52
CA GLU A 309 -15.09 -16.08 -9.90
C GLU A 309 -14.81 -14.70 -10.47
N ASP A 310 -15.76 -13.75 -10.34
CA ASP A 310 -15.57 -12.36 -10.76
C ASP A 310 -14.38 -11.72 -10.05
N PHE A 311 -14.24 -11.94 -8.75
CA PHE A 311 -13.09 -11.46 -7.99
C PHE A 311 -11.76 -11.94 -8.58
N ARG A 312 -11.65 -13.25 -8.89
CA ARG A 312 -10.41 -13.80 -9.46
C ARG A 312 -10.12 -13.24 -10.86
N ARG A 313 -11.16 -13.02 -11.66
CA ARG A 313 -11.04 -12.49 -13.01
C ARG A 313 -10.67 -11.00 -13.01
N VAL A 314 -11.41 -10.18 -12.26
CA VAL A 314 -11.25 -8.72 -12.25
C VAL A 314 -9.92 -8.30 -11.60
N PHE A 315 -9.55 -8.93 -10.49
CA PHE A 315 -8.36 -8.56 -9.72
C PHE A 315 -7.11 -9.40 -10.05
N ARG A 316 -7.09 -10.07 -11.22
CA ARG A 316 -5.86 -10.70 -11.73
C ARG A 316 -4.82 -9.61 -11.96
N GLY A 317 -3.58 -9.82 -11.44
CA GLY A 317 -2.49 -8.82 -11.53
C GLY A 317 -2.82 -7.50 -10.84
N SER A 318 -3.58 -7.53 -9.74
CA SER A 318 -3.90 -6.38 -8.89
C SER A 318 -3.54 -6.70 -7.43
N PRO A 319 -3.08 -5.72 -6.64
CA PRO A 319 -2.83 -5.89 -5.21
C PRO A 319 -4.07 -6.30 -4.41
N LEU A 320 -5.28 -5.99 -4.90
CA LEU A 320 -6.54 -6.32 -4.24
C LEU A 320 -6.72 -7.83 -3.99
N LYS A 321 -6.02 -8.68 -4.76
CA LYS A 321 -6.02 -10.14 -4.54
C LYS A 321 -5.59 -10.53 -3.12
N ARG A 322 -4.82 -9.68 -2.42
CA ARG A 322 -4.33 -9.91 -1.06
C ARG A 322 -5.46 -10.03 -0.03
N ALA A 323 -6.51 -9.20 -0.13
CA ALA A 323 -7.67 -9.28 0.75
C ALA A 323 -8.50 -10.55 0.55
N LYS A 324 -8.39 -11.21 -0.59
CA LYS A 324 -9.26 -12.29 -1.07
C LYS A 324 -10.70 -11.81 -1.20
N TRP A 325 -11.55 -12.58 -1.85
CA TRP A 325 -12.99 -12.27 -2.02
C TRP A 325 -13.67 -11.96 -0.68
N ARG A 326 -13.47 -12.83 0.31
CA ARG A 326 -14.04 -12.70 1.66
C ARG A 326 -13.74 -11.33 2.28
N GLY A 327 -12.48 -10.93 2.28
CA GLY A 327 -12.05 -9.65 2.90
C GLY A 327 -12.64 -8.45 2.17
N LEU A 328 -12.60 -8.43 0.83
CA LEU A 328 -13.12 -7.31 0.06
C LEU A 328 -14.64 -7.15 0.22
N VAL A 329 -15.42 -8.24 0.13
CA VAL A 329 -16.88 -8.22 0.29
C VAL A 329 -17.28 -7.89 1.73
N ARG A 330 -16.57 -8.46 2.75
CA ARG A 330 -16.73 -8.06 4.16
C ARG A 330 -16.57 -6.54 4.35
N ASN A 331 -15.52 -5.97 3.78
CA ASN A 331 -15.24 -4.53 3.88
C ASN A 331 -16.30 -3.70 3.15
N ALA A 332 -16.76 -4.15 1.98
CA ALA A 332 -17.85 -3.50 1.24
C ALA A 332 -19.18 -3.52 2.03
N CYS A 333 -19.49 -4.59 2.76
CA CYS A 333 -20.64 -4.62 3.68
C CYS A 333 -20.53 -3.53 4.75
N ILE A 334 -19.35 -3.42 5.39
CA ILE A 334 -19.13 -2.40 6.43
C ILE A 334 -19.23 -0.98 5.83
N ALA A 335 -18.62 -0.73 4.68
CA ALA A 335 -18.71 0.55 3.98
C ALA A 335 -20.17 0.91 3.62
N ALA A 336 -20.96 -0.08 3.20
CA ALA A 336 -22.40 0.11 2.93
C ALA A 336 -23.18 0.50 4.20
N GLY A 337 -22.91 -0.17 5.34
CA GLY A 337 -23.49 0.20 6.62
C GLY A 337 -23.10 1.60 7.13
N ASN A 338 -21.95 2.11 6.70
CA ASN A 338 -21.46 3.46 7.03
C ASN A 338 -21.91 4.53 6.02
N SER A 339 -22.49 4.16 4.88
CA SER A 339 -22.76 5.07 3.77
C SER A 339 -23.88 6.09 4.05
N GLY A 340 -24.74 5.85 5.04
CA GLY A 340 -25.91 6.65 5.30
C GLY A 340 -26.97 6.57 4.19
N ILE A 341 -26.91 5.54 3.32
CA ILE A 341 -27.88 5.34 2.24
C ILE A 341 -29.31 5.23 2.79
N ARG A 342 -30.26 5.85 2.11
CA ARG A 342 -31.67 5.94 2.53
C ARG A 342 -32.61 5.30 1.50
N PRO A 343 -33.80 4.83 1.92
CA PRO A 343 -34.86 4.41 1.02
C PRO A 343 -35.16 5.45 -0.05
N GLY A 344 -35.38 5.01 -1.29
CA GLY A 344 -35.66 5.89 -2.43
C GLY A 344 -34.42 6.29 -3.25
N GLY A 345 -33.23 6.02 -2.79
CA GLY A 345 -32.01 6.18 -3.59
C GLY A 345 -31.87 5.12 -4.70
N THR A 346 -31.24 5.47 -5.81
CA THR A 346 -31.09 4.59 -6.98
C THR A 346 -30.38 3.27 -6.69
N SER A 347 -29.40 3.28 -5.78
CA SER A 347 -28.63 2.09 -5.38
C SER A 347 -29.20 1.37 -4.15
N TYR A 348 -30.14 1.98 -3.42
CA TYR A 348 -30.67 1.41 -2.16
C TYR A 348 -31.23 0.01 -2.32
N ALA A 349 -32.14 -0.20 -3.28
CA ALA A 349 -32.76 -1.50 -3.47
C ALA A 349 -31.74 -2.59 -3.84
N ARG A 350 -30.75 -2.25 -4.68
CA ARG A 350 -29.67 -3.18 -5.08
C ARG A 350 -28.78 -3.55 -3.91
N ILE A 351 -28.36 -2.57 -3.12
CA ILE A 351 -27.55 -2.77 -1.92
C ILE A 351 -28.30 -3.60 -0.89
N LEU A 352 -29.56 -3.28 -0.62
CA LEU A 352 -30.40 -4.03 0.32
C LEU A 352 -30.51 -5.50 -0.06
N VAL A 353 -30.86 -5.80 -1.33
CA VAL A 353 -30.96 -7.17 -1.84
C VAL A 353 -29.62 -7.91 -1.75
N SER A 354 -28.51 -7.22 -2.09
CA SER A 354 -27.18 -7.84 -2.01
C SER A 354 -26.77 -8.13 -0.57
N LEU A 355 -27.02 -7.21 0.37
CA LEU A 355 -26.74 -7.44 1.79
C LEU A 355 -27.61 -8.57 2.37
N GLN A 356 -28.89 -8.68 1.98
CA GLN A 356 -29.76 -9.79 2.41
C GLN A 356 -29.23 -11.14 1.93
N LYS A 357 -28.76 -11.24 0.67
CA LYS A 357 -28.13 -12.45 0.14
C LYS A 357 -26.83 -12.79 0.89
N LEU A 358 -25.98 -11.78 1.13
CA LEU A 358 -24.71 -11.96 1.83
C LEU A 358 -24.92 -12.31 3.31
N ALA A 359 -25.96 -11.81 3.97
CA ALA A 359 -26.33 -12.15 5.34
C ALA A 359 -26.75 -13.63 5.51
N ALA A 360 -27.17 -14.28 4.42
CA ALA A 360 -27.56 -15.70 4.39
C ALA A 360 -26.46 -16.59 3.73
N CYS A 361 -25.27 -16.06 3.42
CA CYS A 361 -24.22 -16.85 2.77
C CYS A 361 -23.46 -17.74 3.79
N ASP A 362 -22.79 -18.78 3.28
CA ASP A 362 -22.03 -19.75 4.11
C ASP A 362 -20.79 -19.16 4.80
N ASP A 363 -20.27 -18.02 4.34
CA ASP A 363 -19.12 -17.38 4.96
C ASP A 363 -19.55 -16.55 6.17
N ALA A 364 -19.30 -17.07 7.37
CA ALA A 364 -19.71 -16.45 8.63
C ALA A 364 -19.22 -15.01 8.81
N THR A 365 -18.02 -14.68 8.31
CA THR A 365 -17.43 -13.34 8.41
C THR A 365 -18.15 -12.33 7.52
N VAL A 366 -18.51 -12.76 6.30
CA VAL A 366 -19.28 -11.95 5.36
C VAL A 366 -20.72 -11.80 5.85
N ALA A 367 -21.36 -12.91 6.26
CA ALA A 367 -22.74 -12.92 6.75
C ALA A 367 -22.94 -12.00 7.96
N GLU A 368 -22.03 -12.05 8.94
CA GLU A 368 -22.06 -11.20 10.13
C GLU A 368 -21.91 -9.72 9.78
N SER A 369 -20.99 -9.39 8.85
CA SER A 369 -20.77 -8.01 8.40
C SER A 369 -21.96 -7.46 7.60
N ALA A 370 -22.62 -8.31 6.80
CA ALA A 370 -23.83 -7.94 6.07
C ALA A 370 -25.03 -7.74 7.03
N GLN A 371 -25.20 -8.58 8.06
CA GLN A 371 -26.21 -8.39 9.10
C GLN A 371 -26.01 -7.08 9.86
N TRP A 372 -24.75 -6.76 10.21
CA TRP A 372 -24.43 -5.47 10.83
C TRP A 372 -24.79 -4.29 9.90
N ALA A 373 -24.46 -4.37 8.62
CA ALA A 373 -24.81 -3.33 7.66
C ALA A 373 -26.32 -3.14 7.53
N LEU A 374 -27.08 -4.23 7.44
CA LEU A 374 -28.56 -4.22 7.40
C LEU A 374 -29.16 -3.50 8.61
N SER A 375 -28.61 -3.70 9.81
CA SER A 375 -29.08 -3.02 11.03
C SER A 375 -28.84 -1.51 11.04
N ARG A 376 -28.03 -0.99 10.12
CA ARG A 376 -27.70 0.45 10.04
C ARG A 376 -28.42 1.19 8.90
N ILE A 377 -28.87 0.49 7.86
CA ILE A 377 -29.51 1.08 6.68
C ILE A 377 -31.04 0.91 6.67
N GLN A 378 -31.58 0.15 7.60
CA GLN A 378 -33.03 -0.01 7.84
C GLN A 378 -33.50 1.04 8.83
#